data_346d8dfa99f754ea3b5537cc15213118
#
_entry.id   346d8dfa99f754ea3b5537cc15213118
#
_cell.length_a   1.000
_cell.length_b   1.000
_cell.length_c   1.000
_cell.angle_alpha   90.00
_cell.angle_beta   90.00
_cell.angle_gamma   90.00
#
_symmetry.space_group_name_H-M   'P 1'
#
loop_
_entity.id
_entity.type
_entity.pdbx_description
1 polymer ?
#
loop_
_entity_poly.entity_id
_entity_poly.type
_entity_poly.pdbx_seq_one_letter_code
_entity_poly.pdbx_strand_id
1 'polypeptide(L)' 'MDVDAFVLAHRPTWDRLEALVKRRRRLTGAEVDELVDLYQRVSTHLSMVRSASTDSMLVGRLSGLVAQARSAVTGAHAPL' A
#
# COMPACT_ATOMS: atom_id res chain seq x y z
N MET A 1 7.97 -2.99 19.17
CA MET A 1 7.75 -3.75 17.93
C MET A 1 9.09 -3.99 17.26
N ASP A 2 9.32 -5.19 16.79
CA ASP A 2 10.50 -5.51 16.00
C ASP A 2 10.23 -5.08 14.54
N VAL A 3 10.80 -3.95 14.15
CA VAL A 3 10.57 -3.37 12.82
C VAL A 3 11.08 -4.28 11.71
N ASP A 4 12.22 -4.94 11.91
CA ASP A 4 12.78 -5.85 10.90
C ASP A 4 11.86 -7.07 10.68
N ALA A 5 11.33 -7.64 11.75
CA ALA A 5 10.37 -8.74 11.65
C ALA A 5 9.07 -8.28 10.98
N PHE A 6 8.61 -7.08 11.29
CA PHE A 6 7.43 -6.49 10.67
C PHE A 6 7.62 -6.32 9.16
N VAL A 7 8.77 -5.80 8.74
CA VAL A 7 9.10 -5.63 7.31
C VAL A 7 9.09 -6.99 6.60
N LEU A 8 9.76 -8.00 7.20
CA LEU A 8 9.80 -9.33 6.60
C LEU A 8 8.41 -9.93 6.44
N ALA A 9 7.55 -9.75 7.45
CA ALA A 9 6.20 -10.30 7.44
C ALA A 9 5.29 -9.64 6.40
N HIS A 10 5.48 -8.35 6.12
CA HIS A 10 4.53 -7.57 5.33
C HIS A 10 5.08 -7.10 3.97
N ARG A 11 6.35 -7.31 3.69
CA ARG A 11 6.94 -6.93 2.39
C ARG A 11 6.17 -7.53 1.20
N PRO A 12 5.77 -8.82 1.22
CA PRO A 12 4.99 -9.36 0.10
C PRO A 12 3.69 -8.60 -0.15
N THR A 13 3.02 -8.16 0.91
CA THR A 13 1.80 -7.35 0.81
C THR A 13 2.10 -6.01 0.12
N TRP A 14 3.18 -5.35 0.51
CA TRP A 14 3.59 -4.07 -0.09
C TRP A 14 4.00 -4.23 -1.56
N ASP A 15 4.73 -5.30 -1.87
CA ASP A 15 5.14 -5.59 -3.24
C ASP A 15 3.93 -5.86 -4.13
N ARG A 16 2.93 -6.57 -3.61
CA ARG A 16 1.69 -6.84 -4.36
C ARG A 16 0.93 -5.54 -4.63
N LEU A 17 0.80 -4.68 -3.62
CA LEU A 17 0.15 -3.39 -3.79
C LEU A 17 0.87 -2.54 -4.84
N GLU A 18 2.18 -2.49 -4.79
CA GLU A 18 2.98 -1.77 -5.78
C GLU A 18 2.73 -2.29 -7.19
N ALA A 19 2.67 -3.61 -7.35
CA ALA A 19 2.41 -4.23 -8.65
C ALA A 19 1.04 -3.83 -9.20
N LEU A 20 0.02 -3.82 -8.35
CA LEU A 20 -1.33 -3.41 -8.77
C LEU A 20 -1.36 -1.93 -9.13
N VAL A 21 -0.70 -1.08 -8.35
CA VAL A 21 -0.63 0.36 -8.64
C VAL A 21 0.02 0.61 -10.00
N LYS A 22 1.06 -0.10 -10.34
CA LYS A 22 1.74 0.02 -11.65
C LYS A 22 0.82 -0.35 -12.82
N ARG A 23 -0.15 -1.22 -12.58
CA ARG A 23 -1.11 -1.69 -13.59
C ARG A 23 -2.48 -1.05 -13.44
N ARG A 24 -2.60 0.04 -12.70
CA ARG A 24 -3.89 0.61 -12.28
C ARG A 24 -4.88 0.86 -13.41
N ARG A 25 -4.42 1.02 -14.64
CA ARG A 25 -5.28 1.25 -15.81
C ARG A 25 -5.78 -0.03 -16.47
N ARG A 26 -5.30 -1.20 -16.01
CA ARG A 26 -5.57 -2.49 -16.63
C ARG A 26 -5.98 -3.54 -15.61
N LEU A 27 -6.60 -3.13 -14.52
CA LEU A 27 -7.01 -4.06 -13.47
C LEU A 27 -8.33 -4.71 -13.82
N THR A 28 -8.44 -6.00 -13.49
CA THR A 28 -9.74 -6.70 -13.50
C THR A 28 -10.56 -6.23 -12.30
N GLY A 29 -11.88 -6.57 -12.29
CA GLY A 29 -12.73 -6.25 -11.14
C GLY A 29 -12.20 -6.84 -9.84
N ALA A 30 -11.73 -8.10 -9.88
CA ALA A 30 -11.15 -8.75 -8.70
C ALA A 30 -9.87 -8.04 -8.24
N GLU A 31 -9.05 -7.56 -9.17
CA GLU A 31 -7.84 -6.83 -8.84
C GLU A 31 -8.14 -5.44 -8.26
N VAL A 32 -9.21 -4.79 -8.69
CA VAL A 32 -9.66 -3.52 -8.09
C VAL A 32 -10.05 -3.74 -6.64
N ASP A 33 -10.79 -4.80 -6.36
CA ASP A 33 -11.17 -5.16 -4.98
C ASP A 33 -9.93 -5.44 -4.13
N GLU A 34 -8.97 -6.16 -4.69
CA GLU A 34 -7.71 -6.44 -4.01
C GLU A 34 -6.93 -5.14 -3.74
N LEU A 35 -6.90 -4.22 -4.69
CA LEU A 35 -6.24 -2.93 -4.55
C LEU A 35 -6.81 -2.15 -3.36
N VAL A 36 -8.14 -2.09 -3.24
CA VAL A 36 -8.80 -1.40 -2.14
C VAL A 36 -8.43 -2.05 -0.80
N ASP A 37 -8.49 -3.38 -0.73
CA ASP A 37 -8.15 -4.11 0.48
C ASP A 37 -6.69 -3.87 0.90
N LEU A 38 -5.77 -3.97 -0.05
CA LEU A 38 -4.34 -3.74 0.21
C LEU A 38 -4.05 -2.29 0.60
N TYR A 39 -4.73 -1.33 -0.03
CA TYR A 39 -4.61 0.07 0.35
C TYR A 39 -4.94 0.27 1.83
N GLN A 40 -6.04 -0.31 2.30
CA GLN A 40 -6.45 -0.21 3.69
C GLN A 40 -5.44 -0.88 4.62
N ARG A 41 -4.96 -2.07 4.27
CA ARG A 41 -3.96 -2.81 5.06
C ARG A 41 -2.64 -2.04 5.18
N VAL A 42 -2.14 -1.55 4.06
CA VAL A 42 -0.85 -0.84 4.06
C VAL A 42 -0.97 0.52 4.75
N SER A 43 -2.13 1.17 4.68
CA SER A 43 -2.39 2.38 5.46
C SER A 43 -2.27 2.11 6.97
N THR A 44 -2.77 0.97 7.43
CA THR A 44 -2.63 0.53 8.83
C THR A 44 -1.15 0.26 9.15
N HIS A 45 -0.44 -0.43 8.27
CA HIS A 45 1.00 -0.70 8.43
C HIS A 45 1.78 0.61 8.57
N LEU A 46 1.47 1.61 7.75
CA LEU A 46 2.11 2.92 7.82
C LEU A 46 1.90 3.57 9.19
N SER A 47 0.68 3.54 9.70
CA SER A 47 0.36 4.08 11.03
C SER A 47 1.17 3.38 12.12
N MET A 48 1.27 2.05 12.05
CA MET A 48 2.03 1.26 13.01
C MET A 48 3.53 1.60 12.96
N VAL A 49 4.08 1.72 11.77
CA VAL A 49 5.50 2.04 11.59
C VAL A 49 5.80 3.45 12.08
N ARG A 50 4.95 4.43 11.80
CA ARG A 50 5.12 5.80 12.28
C ARG A 50 5.17 5.87 13.81
N SER A 51 4.38 5.05 14.48
CA SER A 51 4.34 5.03 15.94
C SER A 51 5.53 4.30 16.56
N ALA A 52 6.14 3.37 15.84
CA ALA A 52 7.14 2.43 16.38
C ALA A 52 8.57 2.70 15.91
N SER A 53 8.75 3.50 14.85
CA SER A 53 10.05 3.64 14.21
C SER A 53 10.30 5.08 13.79
N THR A 54 11.58 5.48 13.84
CA THR A 54 12.06 6.75 13.29
C THR A 54 12.74 6.55 11.94
N ASP A 55 12.64 5.36 11.35
CA ASP A 55 13.24 5.07 10.05
C ASP A 55 12.52 5.85 8.95
N SER A 56 13.10 6.97 8.54
CA SER A 56 12.50 7.86 7.55
C SER A 56 12.41 7.23 6.17
N MET A 57 13.30 6.30 5.81
CA MET A 57 13.25 5.62 4.51
C MET A 57 12.05 4.68 4.44
N LEU A 58 11.83 3.90 5.50
CA LEU A 58 10.67 2.99 5.56
C LEU A 58 9.36 3.76 5.57
N VAL A 59 9.25 4.79 6.43
CA VAL A 59 8.06 5.64 6.49
C VAL A 59 7.83 6.32 5.14
N GLY A 60 8.88 6.83 4.51
CA GLY A 60 8.79 7.45 3.18
C GLY A 60 8.32 6.49 2.10
N ARG A 61 8.84 5.26 2.09
CA ARG A 61 8.42 4.23 1.14
C ARG A 61 6.93 3.93 1.28
N LEU A 62 6.48 3.67 2.52
CA LEU A 62 5.08 3.33 2.78
C LEU A 62 4.16 4.52 2.53
N SER A 63 4.57 5.73 2.91
CA SER A 63 3.79 6.94 2.64
C SER A 63 3.60 7.16 1.14
N GLY A 64 4.66 7.00 0.35
CA GLY A 64 4.60 7.10 -1.11
C GLY A 64 3.69 6.04 -1.72
N LEU A 65 3.82 4.80 -1.25
CA LEU A 65 3.01 3.69 -1.74
C LEU A 65 1.52 3.91 -1.43
N VAL A 66 1.19 4.33 -0.20
CA VAL A 66 -0.19 4.63 0.21
C VAL A 66 -0.76 5.77 -0.63
N ALA A 67 0.02 6.83 -0.88
CA ALA A 67 -0.43 7.95 -1.70
C ALA A 67 -0.73 7.51 -3.14
N GLN A 68 0.15 6.69 -3.73
CA GLN A 68 -0.05 6.15 -5.08
C GLN A 68 -1.26 5.21 -5.14
N ALA A 69 -1.43 4.37 -4.12
CA ALA A 69 -2.56 3.47 -4.03
C ALA A 69 -3.87 4.24 -3.89
N ARG A 70 -3.88 5.31 -3.11
CA ARG A 70 -5.05 6.17 -2.96
C ARG A 70 -5.47 6.78 -4.30
N SER A 71 -4.53 7.29 -5.06
CA SER A 71 -4.79 7.80 -6.41
C SER A 71 -5.35 6.71 -7.32
N ALA A 72 -4.78 5.50 -7.25
CA ALA A 72 -5.23 4.38 -8.07
C ALA A 72 -6.65 3.95 -7.70
N VAL A 73 -6.98 3.90 -6.40
CA VAL A 73 -8.34 3.58 -5.93
C VAL A 73 -9.33 4.63 -6.40
N THR A 74 -9.00 5.91 -6.26
CA THR A 74 -9.86 7.01 -6.70
C THR A 74 -10.09 6.94 -8.21
N GLY A 75 -9.04 6.69 -8.99
CA GLY A 75 -9.14 6.56 -10.45
C GLY A 75 -9.98 5.36 -10.87
N ALA A 76 -9.83 4.22 -10.17
CA ALA A 76 -10.57 3.00 -10.48
C ALA A 76 -12.08 3.14 -10.21
N HIS A 77 -12.47 3.99 -9.29
CA HIS A 77 -13.86 4.24 -8.90
C HIS A 77 -14.41 5.56 -9.44
N ALA A 78 -13.61 6.31 -10.22
CA ALA A 78 -14.07 7.59 -10.77
C ALA A 78 -15.21 7.37 -11.75
N PRO A 79 -16.29 8.15 -11.70
CA PRO A 79 -17.33 8.09 -12.72
C PRO A 79 -16.80 8.58 -14.06
N LEU A 80 -17.23 7.96 -15.11
CA LEU A 80 -16.87 8.37 -16.46
C LEU A 80 -17.59 9.65 -16.87
#